data_36c19e9bc7f13cc31b3c4fd29c9e538e
#
_entry.id   36c19e9bc7f13cc31b3c4fd29c9e538e
#
_cell.length_a   1.000
_cell.length_b   1.000
_cell.length_c   1.000
_cell.angle_alpha   90.00
_cell.angle_beta   90.00
_cell.angle_gamma   90.00
#
_symmetry.space_group_name_H-M   'P 1'
#
loop_
_entity.id
_entity.type
_entity.pdbx_description
1 polymer ?
#
loop_
_entity_poly.entity_id
_entity_poly.type
_entity_poly.pdbx_seq_one_letter_code
_entity_poly.pdbx_strand_id
1 'polypeptide(L)'
;MNVMANQLAFALGLLVLTTSCTLASNSSTQSQQQLDQQVVKVDGSSTVFPITQEIAKQFQAVPSNKAQIAVAISGTGGGFEKFCAGETDINNASRPILSPEMEACNKNGVRYIELPIAFDALTVAVHPQNTWANNITIAELKKIWSPSAQGKITRWNQVRASWPDRPINLYGAGKKSGTFDYFTEATVGKTRASRNDYIASEDDEVLVDGISKDPNALGYFGYAYYEKHQDKLKALAIDSGKGAVLPSRQTVEKVQYQPLARPLFIYVNFRDNQNKRLVNKFVEFYIDKAPTIANDVGYIPLPKESKHLNYVHLYQGKVGTVFEGKAEMNLTIGELLRKEGKF
;
A
#
# COMPACT_ATOMS: atom_id res chain seq x y z
N MET A 1 -15.29 -94.04 39.89
CA MET A 1 -16.71 -93.74 40.13
C MET A 1 -16.88 -92.24 39.86
N ASN A 2 -17.64 -91.98 38.85
CA ASN A 2 -18.61 -90.90 38.63
C ASN A 2 -18.19 -89.41 38.92
N VAL A 3 -18.47 -88.42 38.21
CA VAL A 3 -19.31 -88.13 37.02
C VAL A 3 -19.14 -86.63 36.75
N MET A 4 -19.05 -86.28 35.51
CA MET A 4 -19.69 -85.14 34.83
C MET A 4 -19.89 -83.83 35.61
N ALA A 5 -19.80 -82.63 35.13
CA ALA A 5 -20.29 -82.08 33.83
C ALA A 5 -19.80 -80.62 33.66
N ASN A 6 -19.61 -80.29 32.43
CA ASN A 6 -20.02 -79.05 31.69
C ASN A 6 -20.36 -77.77 32.50
N GLN A 7 -19.75 -76.66 32.06
CA GLN A 7 -20.55 -75.61 31.44
C GLN A 7 -19.68 -74.63 30.67
N LEU A 8 -19.92 -74.49 29.37
CA LEU A 8 -19.63 -73.34 28.54
C LEU A 8 -20.50 -72.14 28.97
N ALA A 9 -19.96 -70.98 29.05
CA ALA A 9 -20.69 -69.75 28.87
C ALA A 9 -19.75 -68.59 28.39
N PHE A 10 -19.85 -68.28 27.12
CA PHE A 10 -20.08 -66.97 26.51
C PHE A 10 -19.51 -65.75 27.25
N ALA A 11 -18.51 -65.10 26.63
CA ALA A 11 -18.31 -63.68 26.67
C ALA A 11 -18.00 -63.15 25.27
N LEU A 12 -19.08 -62.92 24.52
CA LEU A 12 -19.07 -62.11 23.30
C LEU A 12 -19.48 -60.68 23.71
N GLY A 13 -18.78 -59.68 23.24
CA GLY A 13 -19.32 -58.32 23.17
C GLY A 13 -18.65 -57.30 24.06
N LEU A 14 -17.63 -56.63 23.50
CA LEU A 14 -17.49 -55.14 23.54
C LEU A 14 -16.29 -54.72 22.68
N LEU A 15 -16.51 -54.66 21.40
CA LEU A 15 -15.54 -54.02 20.48
C LEU A 15 -16.35 -53.33 19.40
N VAL A 16 -16.95 -52.17 19.71
CA VAL A 16 -17.35 -51.12 18.75
C VAL A 16 -17.59 -49.86 19.57
N LEU A 17 -16.77 -48.85 19.41
CA LEU A 17 -17.09 -47.43 19.55
C LEU A 17 -15.81 -46.58 19.78
N THR A 18 -14.91 -46.49 18.77
CA THR A 18 -13.90 -45.42 18.74
C THR A 18 -13.50 -45.00 17.30
N THR A 19 -14.44 -44.95 16.38
CA THR A 19 -14.12 -44.57 14.98
C THR A 19 -14.87 -43.34 14.47
N SER A 20 -15.58 -42.56 15.30
CA SER A 20 -16.43 -41.48 14.81
C SER A 20 -15.86 -40.06 14.99
N CYS A 21 -14.74 -39.83 15.70
CA CYS A 21 -14.22 -38.49 15.93
C CYS A 21 -13.15 -38.00 14.96
N THR A 22 -12.53 -38.88 14.16
CA THR A 22 -11.45 -38.49 13.25
C THR A 22 -11.92 -38.05 11.87
N LEU A 23 -13.14 -38.39 11.45
CA LEU A 23 -13.65 -37.99 10.13
C LEU A 23 -14.24 -36.59 10.10
N ALA A 24 -14.74 -36.06 11.22
CA ALA A 24 -15.34 -34.72 11.27
C ALA A 24 -14.26 -33.60 11.30
N SER A 25 -13.09 -33.85 11.91
CA SER A 25 -11.99 -32.88 11.95
C SER A 25 -11.27 -32.76 10.60
N ASN A 26 -11.15 -33.83 9.84
CA ASN A 26 -10.52 -33.80 8.52
C ASN A 26 -11.39 -33.12 7.45
N SER A 27 -12.71 -33.22 7.51
CA SER A 27 -13.60 -32.56 6.56
C SER A 27 -13.72 -31.06 6.79
N SER A 28 -13.64 -30.59 8.04
CA SER A 28 -13.64 -29.15 8.34
C SER A 28 -12.31 -28.49 7.96
N THR A 29 -11.19 -29.17 8.15
CA THR A 29 -9.87 -28.66 7.77
C THR A 29 -9.69 -28.63 6.24
N GLN A 30 -10.19 -29.63 5.51
CA GLN A 30 -10.17 -29.64 4.04
C GLN A 30 -11.09 -28.58 3.44
N SER A 31 -12.28 -28.35 4.00
CA SER A 31 -13.19 -27.31 3.53
C SER A 31 -12.65 -25.91 3.82
N GLN A 32 -11.97 -25.68 4.95
CA GLN A 32 -11.33 -24.41 5.27
C GLN A 32 -10.12 -24.14 4.36
N GLN A 33 -9.28 -25.14 4.10
CA GLN A 33 -8.18 -25.03 3.13
C GLN A 33 -8.68 -24.78 1.70
N GLN A 34 -9.80 -25.36 1.31
CA GLN A 34 -10.39 -25.16 -0.01
C GLN A 34 -11.05 -23.78 -0.13
N LEU A 35 -11.60 -23.21 0.95
CA LEU A 35 -12.09 -21.84 1.01
C LEU A 35 -10.94 -20.82 1.00
N ASP A 36 -9.87 -21.06 1.75
CA ASP A 36 -8.68 -20.20 1.75
C ASP A 36 -7.96 -20.18 0.39
N GLN A 37 -8.09 -21.23 -0.43
CA GLN A 37 -7.59 -21.26 -1.80
C GLN A 37 -8.43 -20.42 -2.78
N GLN A 38 -9.63 -19.98 -2.41
CA GLN A 38 -10.52 -19.18 -3.26
C GLN A 38 -10.48 -17.68 -2.96
N VAL A 39 -9.75 -17.25 -1.95
CA VAL A 39 -9.63 -15.85 -1.55
C VAL A 39 -8.18 -15.40 -1.63
N VAL A 40 -7.93 -14.32 -2.37
CA VAL A 40 -6.67 -13.58 -2.32
C VAL A 40 -6.85 -12.38 -1.40
N LYS A 41 -6.01 -12.27 -0.38
CA LYS A 41 -6.06 -11.20 0.61
C LYS A 41 -4.99 -10.14 0.29
N VAL A 42 -5.44 -8.93 0.01
CA VAL A 42 -4.59 -7.77 -0.26
C VAL A 42 -4.88 -6.69 0.78
N ASP A 43 -3.85 -6.10 1.37
CA ASP A 43 -4.01 -4.98 2.30
C ASP A 43 -2.87 -3.95 2.07
N GLY A 44 -2.96 -2.79 2.68
CA GLY A 44 -1.87 -1.82 2.71
C GLY A 44 -2.27 -0.42 2.25
N SER A 45 -1.48 0.15 1.36
CA SER A 45 -1.53 1.56 0.93
C SER A 45 -2.86 1.97 0.32
N SER A 46 -3.48 3.03 0.84
CA SER A 46 -4.62 3.73 0.22
C SER A 46 -4.28 4.28 -1.17
N THR A 47 -3.04 4.74 -1.35
CA THR A 47 -2.55 5.23 -2.66
C THR A 47 -2.58 4.13 -3.73
N VAL A 48 -2.21 2.90 -3.40
CA VAL A 48 -2.22 1.77 -4.35
C VAL A 48 -3.60 1.16 -4.50
N PHE A 49 -4.48 1.35 -3.51
CA PHE A 49 -5.81 0.76 -3.45
C PHE A 49 -6.65 0.94 -4.73
N PRO A 50 -6.74 2.14 -5.39
CA PRO A 50 -7.54 2.30 -6.60
C PRO A 50 -7.08 1.40 -7.75
N ILE A 51 -5.78 1.21 -7.93
CA ILE A 51 -5.21 0.30 -8.95
C ILE A 51 -5.60 -1.14 -8.62
N THR A 52 -5.34 -1.58 -7.39
CA THR A 52 -5.62 -2.94 -6.94
C THR A 52 -7.10 -3.28 -7.00
N GLN A 53 -7.96 -2.34 -6.59
CA GLN A 53 -9.41 -2.54 -6.59
C GLN A 53 -9.96 -2.71 -8.01
N GLU A 54 -9.54 -1.90 -8.97
CA GLU A 54 -10.00 -2.02 -10.35
C GLU A 54 -9.47 -3.32 -11.01
N ILE A 55 -8.21 -3.67 -10.74
CA ILE A 55 -7.64 -4.96 -11.21
C ILE A 55 -8.40 -6.15 -10.60
N ALA A 56 -8.71 -6.10 -9.30
CA ALA A 56 -9.48 -7.14 -8.61
C ALA A 56 -10.89 -7.30 -9.21
N LYS A 57 -11.57 -6.19 -9.46
CA LYS A 57 -12.88 -6.16 -10.11
C LYS A 57 -12.83 -6.80 -11.52
N GLN A 58 -11.85 -6.43 -12.35
CA GLN A 58 -11.69 -7.00 -13.68
C GLN A 58 -11.32 -8.48 -13.63
N PHE A 59 -10.46 -8.91 -12.69
CA PHE A 59 -10.12 -10.31 -12.50
C PHE A 59 -11.32 -11.17 -12.14
N GLN A 60 -12.16 -10.69 -11.21
CA GLN A 60 -13.37 -11.38 -10.75
C GLN A 60 -14.48 -11.39 -11.83
N ALA A 61 -14.48 -10.45 -12.75
CA ALA A 61 -15.42 -10.41 -13.88
C ALA A 61 -15.13 -11.50 -14.94
N VAL A 62 -13.95 -12.13 -14.94
CA VAL A 62 -13.62 -13.24 -15.84
C VAL A 62 -14.31 -14.51 -15.36
N PRO A 63 -15.24 -15.11 -16.14
CA PRO A 63 -16.08 -16.24 -15.67
C PRO A 63 -15.30 -17.49 -15.22
N SER A 64 -14.09 -17.70 -15.73
CA SER A 64 -13.20 -18.79 -15.35
C SER A 64 -12.49 -18.55 -14.01
N ASN A 65 -12.47 -17.33 -13.49
CA ASN A 65 -11.83 -16.95 -12.25
C ASN A 65 -12.87 -16.95 -11.11
N LYS A 66 -13.35 -18.13 -10.71
CA LYS A 66 -14.21 -18.26 -9.52
C LYS A 66 -13.43 -17.94 -8.26
N ALA A 67 -13.18 -16.65 -8.00
CA ALA A 67 -12.28 -16.18 -6.97
C ALA A 67 -12.82 -14.94 -6.28
N GLN A 68 -12.55 -14.83 -5.01
CA GLN A 68 -12.74 -13.59 -4.26
C GLN A 68 -11.38 -12.91 -4.05
N ILE A 69 -11.28 -11.62 -4.41
CA ILE A 69 -10.13 -10.78 -4.08
C ILE A 69 -10.59 -9.81 -2.99
N ALA A 70 -10.11 -9.99 -1.79
CA ALA A 70 -10.41 -9.11 -0.65
C ALA A 70 -9.33 -8.03 -0.56
N VAL A 71 -9.70 -6.77 -0.78
CA VAL A 71 -8.78 -5.62 -0.74
C VAL A 71 -9.16 -4.72 0.42
N ALA A 72 -8.19 -4.42 1.30
CA ALA A 72 -8.36 -3.57 2.47
C ALA A 72 -7.33 -2.43 2.49
N ILE A 73 -7.59 -1.42 3.32
CA ILE A 73 -6.72 -0.26 3.54
C ILE A 73 -6.31 -0.20 5.01
N SER A 74 -5.01 -0.36 5.27
CA SER A 74 -4.44 -0.14 6.61
C SER A 74 -3.16 0.72 6.59
N GLY A 75 -2.88 1.33 5.43
CA GLY A 75 -1.63 2.04 5.14
C GLY A 75 -0.48 1.07 4.84
N THR A 76 0.59 1.55 4.19
CA THR A 76 1.75 0.73 3.80
C THR A 76 2.35 -0.02 4.98
N GLY A 77 2.59 0.66 6.09
CA GLY A 77 3.16 0.05 7.30
C GLY A 77 2.20 -0.92 7.98
N GLY A 78 0.90 -0.57 8.07
CA GLY A 78 -0.13 -1.46 8.62
C GLY A 78 -0.31 -2.72 7.77
N GLY A 79 -0.21 -2.59 6.45
CA GLY A 79 -0.19 -3.72 5.53
C GLY A 79 1.03 -4.61 5.73
N PHE A 80 2.24 -4.04 5.88
CA PHE A 80 3.43 -4.84 6.20
C PHE A 80 3.35 -5.55 7.55
N GLU A 81 2.73 -4.94 8.58
CA GLU A 81 2.47 -5.63 9.86
C GLU A 81 1.73 -6.96 9.64
N LYS A 82 0.62 -6.93 8.88
CA LYS A 82 -0.19 -8.11 8.55
C LYS A 82 0.51 -9.06 7.57
N PHE A 83 1.14 -8.50 6.55
CA PHE A 83 1.86 -9.26 5.53
C PHE A 83 3.01 -10.07 6.13
N CYS A 84 3.86 -9.44 6.95
CA CYS A 84 4.96 -10.10 7.63
C CYS A 84 4.49 -11.05 8.76
N ALA A 85 3.23 -10.93 9.23
CA ALA A 85 2.58 -11.92 10.08
C ALA A 85 2.03 -13.13 9.29
N GLY A 86 2.02 -13.06 7.94
CA GLY A 86 1.49 -14.10 7.06
C GLY A 86 -0.05 -14.09 6.96
N GLU A 87 -0.70 -12.97 7.31
CA GLU A 87 -2.16 -12.83 7.29
C GLU A 87 -2.70 -12.45 5.90
N THR A 88 -1.85 -11.84 5.03
CA THR A 88 -2.19 -11.41 3.69
C THR A 88 -1.24 -12.01 2.65
N ASP A 89 -1.74 -12.21 1.43
CA ASP A 89 -0.97 -12.74 0.29
C ASP A 89 -0.17 -11.64 -0.40
N ILE A 90 -0.70 -10.43 -0.40
CA ILE A 90 -0.13 -9.26 -1.09
C ILE A 90 -0.22 -8.05 -0.17
N ASN A 91 0.84 -7.24 -0.15
CA ASN A 91 0.84 -5.92 0.46
C ASN A 91 0.97 -4.83 -0.59
N ASN A 92 0.04 -3.87 -0.61
CA ASN A 92 0.14 -2.63 -1.37
C ASN A 92 1.08 -1.66 -0.66
N ALA A 93 2.04 -1.06 -1.39
CA ALA A 93 3.00 -0.16 -0.77
C ALA A 93 3.28 1.09 -1.62
N SER A 94 3.28 2.26 -0.98
CA SER A 94 3.59 3.55 -1.60
C SER A 94 4.99 4.07 -1.23
N ARG A 95 5.85 3.17 -0.82
CA ARG A 95 7.29 3.26 -0.62
C ARG A 95 7.90 1.87 -0.60
N PRO A 96 9.24 1.73 -0.76
CA PRO A 96 9.91 0.47 -0.50
C PRO A 96 9.72 -0.04 0.95
N ILE A 97 9.85 -1.35 1.14
CA ILE A 97 9.90 -1.98 2.47
C ILE A 97 11.09 -1.43 3.26
N LEU A 98 10.90 -1.15 4.55
CA LEU A 98 11.94 -0.63 5.44
C LEU A 98 12.61 -1.75 6.26
N SER A 99 13.84 -1.49 6.76
CA SER A 99 14.60 -2.47 7.53
C SER A 99 13.82 -3.10 8.69
N PRO A 100 13.04 -2.38 9.52
CA PRO A 100 12.24 -3.02 10.59
C PRO A 100 11.16 -3.97 10.06
N GLU A 101 10.58 -3.67 8.89
CA GLU A 101 9.58 -4.53 8.25
C GLU A 101 10.25 -5.77 7.64
N MET A 102 11.44 -5.62 7.04
CA MET A 102 12.25 -6.73 6.56
C MET A 102 12.62 -7.69 7.70
N GLU A 103 13.03 -7.15 8.87
CA GLU A 103 13.33 -7.93 10.07
C GLU A 103 12.09 -8.68 10.57
N ALA A 104 10.92 -8.04 10.61
CA ALA A 104 9.67 -8.67 11.00
C ALA A 104 9.27 -9.81 10.05
N CYS A 105 9.37 -9.59 8.73
CA CYS A 105 9.12 -10.63 7.73
C CYS A 105 10.10 -11.82 7.90
N ASN A 106 11.40 -11.53 8.05
CA ASN A 106 12.43 -12.56 8.22
C ASN A 106 12.18 -13.40 9.48
N LYS A 107 11.87 -12.74 10.61
CA LYS A 107 11.55 -13.42 11.89
C LYS A 107 10.40 -14.42 11.75
N ASN A 108 9.42 -14.11 10.93
CA ASN A 108 8.25 -14.96 10.69
C ASN A 108 8.40 -15.89 9.46
N GLY A 109 9.57 -15.93 8.83
CA GLY A 109 9.84 -16.77 7.66
C GLY A 109 9.08 -16.34 6.40
N VAL A 110 8.60 -15.08 6.34
CA VAL A 110 7.92 -14.53 5.17
C VAL A 110 8.96 -13.97 4.21
N ARG A 111 9.09 -14.61 3.05
CA ARG A 111 9.84 -14.10 1.89
C ARG A 111 8.89 -13.43 0.93
N TYR A 112 9.34 -12.41 0.22
CA TYR A 112 8.49 -11.62 -0.66
C TYR A 112 9.19 -11.28 -1.98
N ILE A 113 8.37 -11.09 -3.03
CA ILE A 113 8.78 -10.55 -4.31
C ILE A 113 8.31 -9.09 -4.35
N GLU A 114 9.22 -8.15 -4.59
CA GLU A 114 8.93 -6.74 -4.81
C GLU A 114 8.60 -6.50 -6.28
N LEU A 115 7.47 -5.88 -6.58
CA LEU A 115 7.03 -5.59 -7.94
C LEU A 115 6.61 -4.12 -8.05
N PRO A 116 7.37 -3.26 -8.72
CA PRO A 116 6.95 -1.90 -9.02
C PRO A 116 5.80 -1.91 -10.04
N ILE A 117 4.76 -1.10 -9.77
CA ILE A 117 3.52 -1.12 -10.58
C ILE A 117 3.17 0.20 -11.23
N ALA A 118 3.57 1.32 -10.63
CA ALA A 118 3.29 2.67 -11.11
C ALA A 118 4.22 3.70 -10.46
N PHE A 119 4.14 4.95 -10.91
CA PHE A 119 4.61 6.11 -10.17
C PHE A 119 3.43 6.98 -9.71
N ASP A 120 3.61 7.63 -8.57
CA ASP A 120 2.68 8.57 -7.96
C ASP A 120 3.37 9.93 -7.75
N ALA A 121 2.56 10.98 -7.65
CA ALA A 121 2.96 12.29 -7.17
C ALA A 121 2.20 12.59 -5.87
N LEU A 122 2.92 12.94 -4.81
CA LEU A 122 2.31 13.47 -3.61
C LEU A 122 1.82 14.88 -3.87
N THR A 123 0.53 15.09 -3.78
CA THR A 123 -0.10 16.39 -4.00
C THR A 123 -0.28 17.12 -2.68
N VAL A 124 0.21 18.36 -2.59
CA VAL A 124 -0.15 19.29 -1.53
C VAL A 124 -1.31 20.12 -2.02
N ALA A 125 -2.43 20.09 -1.29
CA ALA A 125 -3.68 20.71 -1.72
C ALA A 125 -4.26 21.62 -0.66
N VAL A 126 -5.04 22.59 -1.14
CA VAL A 126 -5.85 23.53 -0.37
C VAL A 126 -7.27 23.62 -0.93
N HIS A 127 -8.17 24.22 -0.19
CA HIS A 127 -9.52 24.52 -0.69
C HIS A 127 -9.46 25.52 -1.87
N PRO A 128 -10.33 25.46 -2.88
CA PRO A 128 -10.31 26.38 -4.03
C PRO A 128 -10.45 27.86 -3.68
N GLN A 129 -11.13 28.18 -2.57
CA GLN A 129 -11.24 29.57 -2.05
C GLN A 129 -9.95 30.09 -1.39
N ASN A 130 -8.93 29.26 -1.23
CA ASN A 130 -7.61 29.72 -0.83
C ASN A 130 -6.92 30.40 -2.01
N THR A 131 -7.06 31.73 -2.11
CA THR A 131 -6.52 32.52 -3.23
C THR A 131 -5.10 33.02 -3.01
N TRP A 132 -4.54 32.87 -1.79
CA TRP A 132 -3.24 33.42 -1.40
C TRP A 132 -2.08 32.44 -1.60
N ALA A 133 -2.30 31.13 -1.41
CA ALA A 133 -1.28 30.12 -1.63
C ALA A 133 -1.44 29.49 -3.03
N ASN A 134 -0.52 29.77 -3.96
CA ASN A 134 -0.46 29.15 -5.28
C ASN A 134 0.75 28.22 -5.41
N ASN A 135 1.78 28.44 -4.61
CA ASN A 135 2.95 27.60 -4.50
C ASN A 135 3.41 27.52 -3.05
N ILE A 136 4.21 26.52 -2.77
CA ILE A 136 4.85 26.33 -1.47
C ILE A 136 6.23 25.71 -1.67
N THR A 137 7.21 26.17 -0.90
CA THR A 137 8.57 25.62 -0.92
C THR A 137 8.68 24.40 0.00
N ILE A 138 9.67 23.53 -0.26
CA ILE A 138 10.01 22.43 0.66
C ILE A 138 10.39 22.97 2.04
N ALA A 139 11.06 24.11 2.11
CA ALA A 139 11.41 24.76 3.38
C ALA A 139 10.16 25.22 4.16
N GLU A 140 9.13 25.74 3.49
CA GLU A 140 7.86 26.11 4.11
C GLU A 140 7.05 24.88 4.55
N LEU A 141 7.04 23.80 3.76
CA LEU A 141 6.46 22.51 4.17
C LEU A 141 7.17 21.98 5.43
N LYS A 142 8.50 22.03 5.46
CA LYS A 142 9.28 21.69 6.67
C LYS A 142 8.88 22.53 7.87
N LYS A 143 8.75 23.86 7.68
CA LYS A 143 8.32 24.80 8.72
C LYS A 143 6.95 24.46 9.28
N ILE A 144 6.02 24.03 8.44
CA ILE A 144 4.64 23.64 8.84
C ILE A 144 4.62 22.28 9.54
N TRP A 145 5.30 21.28 8.97
CA TRP A 145 5.11 19.88 9.36
C TRP A 145 6.14 19.33 10.35
N SER A 146 7.22 20.07 10.65
CA SER A 146 8.22 19.62 11.64
C SER A 146 7.60 19.41 13.03
N PRO A 147 8.12 18.47 13.85
CA PRO A 147 7.68 18.29 15.24
C PRO A 147 7.71 19.58 16.05
N SER A 148 8.68 20.46 15.82
CA SER A 148 8.85 21.75 16.48
C SER A 148 7.79 22.81 16.13
N ALA A 149 6.99 22.56 15.06
CA ALA A 149 5.90 23.44 14.64
C ALA A 149 4.62 23.25 15.46
N GLN A 150 4.51 22.13 16.20
CA GLN A 150 3.32 21.78 16.97
C GLN A 150 2.94 22.90 17.94
N GLY A 151 1.69 23.36 17.86
CA GLY A 151 1.15 24.46 18.66
C GLY A 151 1.76 25.85 18.39
N LYS A 152 2.77 25.95 17.51
CA LYS A 152 3.47 27.21 17.20
C LYS A 152 3.10 27.77 15.83
N ILE A 153 3.11 26.93 14.81
CA ILE A 153 2.69 27.34 13.45
C ILE A 153 1.23 26.94 13.29
N THR A 154 0.36 27.92 13.56
CA THR A 154 -1.10 27.75 13.57
C THR A 154 -1.81 28.70 12.61
N ARG A 155 -1.05 29.60 11.93
CA ARG A 155 -1.61 30.62 11.04
C ARG A 155 -0.80 30.70 9.74
N TRP A 156 -1.47 31.07 8.65
CA TRP A 156 -0.89 31.16 7.32
C TRP A 156 0.23 32.21 7.24
N ASN A 157 0.04 33.40 7.86
CA ASN A 157 1.08 34.46 7.86
C ASN A 157 2.34 34.09 8.65
N GLN A 158 2.28 33.10 9.53
CA GLN A 158 3.48 32.58 10.19
C GLN A 158 4.35 31.76 9.24
N VAL A 159 3.77 31.18 8.17
CA VAL A 159 4.50 30.45 7.14
C VAL A 159 5.18 31.43 6.19
N ARG A 160 4.39 32.35 5.62
CA ARG A 160 4.86 33.42 4.71
C ARG A 160 4.17 34.72 5.10
N ALA A 161 4.95 35.75 5.42
CA ALA A 161 4.44 37.02 5.97
C ALA A 161 3.44 37.72 5.04
N SER A 162 3.51 37.50 3.72
CA SER A 162 2.55 38.07 2.74
C SER A 162 1.20 37.33 2.70
N TRP A 163 1.06 36.18 3.37
CA TRP A 163 -0.20 35.45 3.43
C TRP A 163 -1.09 36.02 4.55
N PRO A 164 -2.41 35.82 4.48
CA PRO A 164 -3.35 36.38 5.42
C PRO A 164 -3.19 35.83 6.84
N ASP A 165 -3.58 36.65 7.83
CA ASP A 165 -3.65 36.21 9.22
C ASP A 165 -4.92 35.36 9.46
N ARG A 166 -4.89 34.11 8.98
CA ARG A 166 -5.94 33.11 9.10
C ARG A 166 -5.39 31.84 9.76
N PRO A 167 -6.23 31.06 10.45
CA PRO A 167 -5.81 29.75 10.94
C PRO A 167 -5.35 28.87 9.79
N ILE A 168 -4.44 27.95 10.06
CA ILE A 168 -4.05 26.88 9.14
C ILE A 168 -4.49 25.55 9.76
N ASN A 169 -5.42 24.86 9.10
CA ASN A 169 -5.95 23.57 9.51
C ASN A 169 -5.29 22.47 8.67
N LEU A 170 -4.65 21.52 9.33
CA LEU A 170 -3.79 20.56 8.66
C LEU A 170 -4.47 19.20 8.54
N TYR A 171 -4.38 18.64 7.33
CA TYR A 171 -4.87 17.31 6.98
C TYR A 171 -3.75 16.51 6.35
N GLY A 172 -3.53 15.30 6.79
CA GLY A 172 -2.43 14.50 6.28
C GLY A 172 -2.56 13.02 6.55
N ALA A 173 -1.73 12.25 5.89
CA ALA A 173 -1.70 10.81 6.04
C ALA A 173 -1.38 10.39 7.48
N GLY A 174 -1.97 9.28 7.91
CA GLY A 174 -1.77 8.69 9.23
C GLY A 174 -0.40 8.01 9.36
N LYS A 175 -0.03 7.65 10.59
CA LYS A 175 1.32 7.12 10.92
C LYS A 175 1.64 5.76 10.30
N LYS A 176 0.64 5.02 9.84
CA LYS A 176 0.81 3.74 9.13
C LYS A 176 0.89 3.92 7.61
N SER A 177 0.63 5.13 7.12
CA SER A 177 0.66 5.45 5.70
C SER A 177 2.10 5.57 5.18
N GLY A 178 2.37 4.94 4.04
CA GLY A 178 3.60 5.17 3.28
C GLY A 178 3.68 6.60 2.71
N THR A 179 2.53 7.27 2.54
CA THR A 179 2.46 8.69 2.19
C THR A 179 3.01 9.56 3.30
N PHE A 180 2.69 9.26 4.57
CA PHE A 180 3.28 9.92 5.72
C PHE A 180 4.79 9.72 5.80
N ASP A 181 5.25 8.46 5.66
CA ASP A 181 6.67 8.14 5.72
C ASP A 181 7.45 8.90 4.63
N TYR A 182 6.98 8.85 3.39
CA TYR A 182 7.64 9.51 2.26
C TYR A 182 7.57 11.04 2.35
N PHE A 183 6.41 11.61 2.71
CA PHE A 183 6.25 13.05 2.86
C PHE A 183 7.17 13.62 3.94
N THR A 184 7.26 12.96 5.09
CA THR A 184 8.13 13.44 6.18
C THR A 184 9.61 13.33 5.82
N GLU A 185 10.03 12.30 5.11
CA GLU A 185 11.39 12.20 4.58
C GLU A 185 11.68 13.32 3.58
N ALA A 186 10.80 13.50 2.59
CA ALA A 186 10.98 14.47 1.52
C ALA A 186 10.96 15.94 1.98
N THR A 187 10.18 16.26 3.01
CA THR A 187 9.96 17.65 3.45
C THR A 187 10.70 18.00 4.74
N VAL A 188 10.66 17.12 5.74
CA VAL A 188 11.29 17.35 7.05
C VAL A 188 12.74 16.86 7.05
N GLY A 189 13.06 15.87 6.19
CA GLY A 189 14.38 15.24 6.09
C GLY A 189 14.58 14.09 7.07
N LYS A 190 13.49 13.55 7.63
CA LYS A 190 13.53 12.39 8.50
C LYS A 190 12.18 11.67 8.47
N THR A 191 12.18 10.39 8.06
CA THR A 191 11.00 9.53 8.04
C THR A 191 10.29 9.55 9.40
N ARG A 192 8.97 9.71 9.36
CA ARG A 192 8.08 9.74 10.54
C ARG A 192 8.26 10.93 11.49
N ALA A 193 9.09 11.92 11.14
CA ALA A 193 9.24 13.13 11.93
C ALA A 193 8.16 14.16 11.52
N SER A 194 7.12 14.30 12.34
CA SER A 194 6.03 15.25 12.11
C SER A 194 5.43 15.75 13.43
N ARG A 195 4.73 16.88 13.37
CA ARG A 195 3.77 17.30 14.40
C ARG A 195 2.63 16.29 14.52
N ASN A 196 1.87 16.32 15.61
CA ASN A 196 0.75 15.41 15.84
C ASN A 196 -0.62 16.12 15.91
N ASP A 197 -0.64 17.46 15.88
CA ASP A 197 -1.84 18.31 15.97
C ASP A 197 -2.42 18.61 14.59
N TYR A 198 -2.68 17.56 13.80
CA TYR A 198 -3.34 17.60 12.50
C TYR A 198 -4.38 16.48 12.39
N ILE A 199 -5.33 16.61 11.48
CA ILE A 199 -6.29 15.55 11.18
C ILE A 199 -5.61 14.50 10.32
N ALA A 200 -5.45 13.30 10.90
CA ALA A 200 -4.75 12.18 10.29
C ALA A 200 -5.73 11.13 9.77
N SER A 201 -5.51 10.59 8.58
CA SER A 201 -6.24 9.43 8.04
C SER A 201 -5.34 8.54 7.21
N GLU A 202 -5.58 7.23 7.27
CA GLU A 202 -5.00 6.26 6.34
C GLU A 202 -5.78 6.19 5.02
N ASP A 203 -6.99 6.76 4.99
CA ASP A 203 -7.86 6.85 3.81
C ASP A 203 -7.80 8.28 3.23
N ASP A 204 -7.29 8.38 2.00
CA ASP A 204 -7.10 9.65 1.30
C ASP A 204 -8.43 10.35 0.96
N GLU A 205 -9.56 9.61 0.79
CA GLU A 205 -10.89 10.22 0.56
C GLU A 205 -11.35 11.03 1.79
N VAL A 206 -11.00 10.62 3.00
CA VAL A 206 -11.27 11.38 4.24
C VAL A 206 -10.50 12.70 4.25
N LEU A 207 -9.26 12.70 3.77
CA LEU A 207 -8.44 13.91 3.67
C LEU A 207 -9.00 14.87 2.61
N VAL A 208 -9.38 14.35 1.45
CA VAL A 208 -10.04 15.10 0.37
C VAL A 208 -11.31 15.77 0.87
N ASP A 209 -12.18 15.02 1.54
CA ASP A 209 -13.44 15.53 2.10
C ASP A 209 -13.19 16.66 3.12
N GLY A 210 -12.23 16.46 4.03
CA GLY A 210 -11.87 17.48 5.02
C GLY A 210 -11.37 18.78 4.39
N ILE A 211 -10.43 18.69 3.42
CA ILE A 211 -9.87 19.88 2.76
C ILE A 211 -10.93 20.59 1.90
N SER A 212 -11.82 19.85 1.24
CA SER A 212 -12.86 20.40 0.39
C SER A 212 -13.94 21.19 1.13
N LYS A 213 -14.02 21.04 2.46
CA LYS A 213 -15.00 21.73 3.33
C LYS A 213 -14.40 22.87 4.14
N ASP A 214 -13.08 23.04 4.12
CA ASP A 214 -12.39 24.02 4.96
C ASP A 214 -11.52 24.99 4.14
N PRO A 215 -11.93 26.25 3.98
CA PRO A 215 -11.16 27.26 3.25
C PRO A 215 -9.78 27.57 3.84
N ASN A 216 -9.51 27.17 5.07
CA ASN A 216 -8.22 27.35 5.75
C ASN A 216 -7.35 26.09 5.74
N ALA A 217 -7.83 25.01 5.11
CA ALA A 217 -7.14 23.73 5.06
C ALA A 217 -5.86 23.78 4.22
N LEU A 218 -4.87 23.03 4.66
CA LEU A 218 -3.73 22.54 3.90
C LEU A 218 -3.57 21.06 4.17
N GLY A 219 -3.46 20.26 3.14
CA GLY A 219 -3.19 18.84 3.32
C GLY A 219 -2.36 18.22 2.20
N TYR A 220 -2.05 16.93 2.35
CA TYR A 220 -1.32 16.16 1.35
C TYR A 220 -1.80 14.72 1.25
N PHE A 221 -1.82 14.19 0.03
CA PHE A 221 -2.27 12.84 -0.34
C PHE A 221 -1.81 12.49 -1.76
N GLY A 222 -2.17 11.29 -2.28
CA GLY A 222 -1.80 10.82 -3.61
C GLY A 222 -2.47 11.60 -4.74
N TYR A 223 -1.73 11.83 -5.85
CA TYR A 223 -2.18 12.63 -7.01
C TYR A 223 -3.49 12.12 -7.64
N ALA A 224 -3.72 10.82 -7.68
CA ALA A 224 -4.94 10.26 -8.26
C ALA A 224 -6.22 10.74 -7.56
N TYR A 225 -6.16 10.96 -6.26
CA TYR A 225 -7.27 11.54 -5.50
C TYR A 225 -7.47 13.02 -5.84
N TYR A 226 -6.39 13.78 -6.02
CA TYR A 226 -6.50 15.15 -6.51
C TYR A 226 -7.09 15.19 -7.93
N GLU A 227 -6.62 14.36 -8.85
CA GLU A 227 -7.09 14.31 -10.23
C GLU A 227 -8.60 14.04 -10.32
N LYS A 228 -9.09 13.16 -9.47
CA LYS A 228 -10.53 12.82 -9.37
C LYS A 228 -11.39 13.95 -8.78
N HIS A 229 -10.80 14.83 -7.96
CA HIS A 229 -11.50 15.87 -7.20
C HIS A 229 -11.02 17.30 -7.49
N GLN A 230 -10.53 17.57 -8.70
CA GLN A 230 -10.04 18.90 -9.12
C GLN A 230 -11.11 20.01 -9.05
N ASP A 231 -12.38 19.64 -9.08
CA ASP A 231 -13.52 20.55 -8.90
C ASP A 231 -13.65 21.07 -7.46
N LYS A 232 -13.09 20.36 -6.48
CA LYS A 232 -13.22 20.65 -5.03
C LYS A 232 -11.90 21.03 -4.37
N LEU A 233 -10.78 20.89 -5.06
CA LEU A 233 -9.44 21.06 -4.53
C LEU A 233 -8.58 21.91 -5.44
N LYS A 234 -7.61 22.61 -4.85
CA LYS A 234 -6.54 23.31 -5.57
C LYS A 234 -5.18 22.75 -5.16
N ALA A 235 -4.44 22.21 -6.12
CA ALA A 235 -3.06 21.80 -5.88
C ALA A 235 -2.13 23.02 -5.76
N LEU A 236 -1.16 22.94 -4.88
CA LEU A 236 -0.06 23.91 -4.80
C LEU A 236 1.12 23.45 -5.66
N ALA A 237 1.72 24.37 -6.40
CA ALA A 237 2.98 24.10 -7.07
C ALA A 237 4.10 23.98 -6.02
N ILE A 238 4.93 22.95 -6.13
CA ILE A 238 6.04 22.69 -5.21
C ILE A 238 7.32 23.32 -5.76
N ASP A 239 7.97 24.15 -4.95
CA ASP A 239 9.26 24.72 -5.27
C ASP A 239 10.38 24.06 -4.45
N SER A 240 11.18 23.27 -5.12
CA SER A 240 12.38 22.61 -4.57
C SER A 240 13.68 23.43 -4.75
N GLY A 241 13.56 24.71 -5.12
CA GLY A 241 14.70 25.58 -5.44
C GLY A 241 15.01 25.69 -6.93
N LYS A 242 14.23 25.04 -7.79
CA LYS A 242 14.35 25.07 -9.27
C LYS A 242 13.14 25.69 -9.95
N GLY A 243 12.28 26.38 -9.18
CA GLY A 243 11.02 26.92 -9.62
C GLY A 243 9.84 26.04 -9.22
N ALA A 244 8.67 26.67 -9.10
CA ALA A 244 7.45 26.02 -8.67
C ALA A 244 6.82 25.15 -9.78
N VAL A 245 6.57 23.87 -9.48
CA VAL A 245 6.05 22.87 -10.43
C VAL A 245 4.78 22.27 -9.87
N LEU A 246 3.69 22.25 -10.65
CA LEU A 246 2.45 21.54 -10.31
C LEU A 246 2.60 20.02 -10.49
N PRO A 247 1.94 19.22 -9.65
CA PRO A 247 1.86 17.78 -9.88
C PRO A 247 1.10 17.49 -11.17
N SER A 248 1.67 16.68 -12.03
CA SER A 248 1.01 16.11 -13.21
C SER A 248 1.78 14.90 -13.70
N ARG A 249 1.15 14.05 -14.50
CA ARG A 249 1.84 12.93 -15.16
C ARG A 249 3.09 13.42 -15.92
N GLN A 250 2.94 14.48 -16.72
CA GLN A 250 4.02 15.03 -17.52
C GLN A 250 5.20 15.53 -16.67
N THR A 251 4.94 16.22 -15.54
CA THR A 251 6.00 16.75 -14.69
C THR A 251 6.73 15.67 -13.91
N VAL A 252 6.06 14.55 -13.59
CA VAL A 252 6.70 13.36 -13.00
C VAL A 252 7.55 12.62 -14.03
N GLU A 253 7.02 12.34 -15.22
CA GLU A 253 7.76 11.69 -16.32
C GLU A 253 9.01 12.47 -16.73
N LYS A 254 8.92 13.81 -16.76
CA LYS A 254 10.05 14.69 -17.06
C LYS A 254 10.99 14.95 -15.88
N VAL A 255 10.76 14.28 -14.74
CA VAL A 255 11.57 14.43 -13.51
C VAL A 255 11.59 15.87 -12.97
N GLN A 256 10.55 16.65 -13.25
CA GLN A 256 10.41 18.04 -12.80
C GLN A 256 9.77 18.16 -11.43
N TYR A 257 8.80 17.27 -11.10
CA TYR A 257 8.07 17.25 -9.84
C TYR A 257 8.83 16.45 -8.77
N GLN A 258 9.88 17.07 -8.22
CA GLN A 258 10.70 16.46 -7.18
C GLN A 258 10.74 17.37 -5.92
N PRO A 259 10.87 16.80 -4.70
CA PRO A 259 11.07 15.39 -4.35
C PRO A 259 9.77 14.58 -4.16
N LEU A 260 8.61 15.10 -4.52
CA LEU A 260 7.30 14.50 -4.18
C LEU A 260 6.78 13.49 -5.24
N ALA A 261 7.64 12.95 -6.10
CA ALA A 261 7.33 11.82 -6.98
C ALA A 261 7.96 10.53 -6.43
N ARG A 262 7.21 9.41 -6.49
CA ARG A 262 7.63 8.14 -5.88
C ARG A 262 7.10 6.91 -6.62
N PRO A 263 7.81 5.77 -6.57
CA PRO A 263 7.30 4.50 -7.06
C PRO A 263 6.23 3.90 -6.13
N LEU A 264 5.31 3.15 -6.74
CA LEU A 264 4.30 2.32 -6.07
C LEU A 264 4.60 0.86 -6.33
N PHE A 265 4.33 0.02 -5.35
CA PHE A 265 4.68 -1.40 -5.36
C PHE A 265 3.52 -2.28 -4.90
N ILE A 266 3.57 -3.54 -5.32
CA ILE A 266 2.98 -4.65 -4.57
C ILE A 266 4.10 -5.58 -4.09
N TYR A 267 3.97 -6.09 -2.87
CA TYR A 267 4.81 -7.12 -2.29
C TYR A 267 4.02 -8.41 -2.25
N VAL A 268 4.51 -9.44 -2.91
CA VAL A 268 3.83 -10.72 -3.04
C VAL A 268 4.50 -11.75 -2.13
N ASN A 269 3.72 -12.42 -1.28
CA ASN A 269 4.24 -13.51 -0.46
C ASN A 269 4.73 -14.63 -1.37
N PHE A 270 6.03 -14.91 -1.33
CA PHE A 270 6.67 -15.89 -2.19
C PHE A 270 6.07 -17.29 -2.04
N ARG A 271 5.86 -17.77 -0.79
CA ARG A 271 5.27 -19.07 -0.50
C ARG A 271 3.85 -19.18 -1.04
N ASP A 272 3.04 -18.13 -0.85
CA ASP A 272 1.65 -18.12 -1.28
C ASP A 272 1.55 -18.06 -2.81
N ASN A 273 2.43 -17.30 -3.46
CA ASN A 273 2.53 -17.29 -4.92
C ASN A 273 2.91 -18.66 -5.51
N GLN A 274 3.76 -19.44 -4.82
CA GLN A 274 4.14 -20.78 -5.27
C GLN A 274 3.06 -21.85 -5.00
N ASN A 275 2.37 -21.74 -3.87
CA ASN A 275 1.48 -22.80 -3.38
C ASN A 275 0.00 -22.54 -3.65
N LYS A 276 -0.40 -21.28 -3.84
CA LYS A 276 -1.79 -20.88 -4.10
C LYS A 276 -1.93 -20.46 -5.56
N ARG A 277 -2.41 -21.39 -6.41
CA ARG A 277 -2.60 -21.13 -7.84
C ARG A 277 -3.40 -19.84 -8.13
N LEU A 278 -4.33 -19.49 -7.24
CA LEU A 278 -5.14 -18.29 -7.39
C LEU A 278 -4.31 -17.02 -7.19
N VAL A 279 -3.42 -16.99 -6.19
CA VAL A 279 -2.51 -15.86 -5.95
C VAL A 279 -1.62 -15.64 -7.17
N ASN A 280 -0.98 -16.69 -7.68
CA ASN A 280 -0.13 -16.61 -8.86
C ASN A 280 -0.90 -16.05 -10.08
N LYS A 281 -2.09 -16.59 -10.39
CA LYS A 281 -2.93 -16.10 -11.50
C LYS A 281 -3.34 -14.62 -11.31
N PHE A 282 -3.64 -14.22 -10.09
CA PHE A 282 -4.00 -12.84 -9.81
C PHE A 282 -2.80 -11.91 -9.99
N VAL A 283 -1.61 -12.30 -9.54
CA VAL A 283 -0.38 -11.51 -9.71
C VAL A 283 0.00 -11.38 -11.19
N GLU A 284 -0.09 -12.47 -11.97
CA GLU A 284 0.12 -12.40 -13.44
C GLU A 284 -0.85 -11.44 -14.11
N PHE A 285 -2.13 -11.53 -13.77
CA PHE A 285 -3.15 -10.61 -14.28
C PHE A 285 -2.89 -9.17 -13.83
N TYR A 286 -2.42 -8.99 -12.59
CA TYR A 286 -2.04 -7.69 -12.06
C TYR A 286 -0.90 -7.06 -12.88
N ILE A 287 0.18 -7.80 -13.12
CA ILE A 287 1.32 -7.36 -13.94
C ILE A 287 0.86 -6.96 -15.34
N ASP A 288 -0.05 -7.73 -15.94
CA ASP A 288 -0.60 -7.44 -17.27
C ASP A 288 -1.42 -6.15 -17.32
N LYS A 289 -2.23 -5.91 -16.32
CA LYS A 289 -3.21 -4.82 -16.29
C LYS A 289 -2.69 -3.54 -15.66
N ALA A 290 -1.70 -3.61 -14.78
CA ALA A 290 -1.20 -2.47 -14.02
C ALA A 290 -0.86 -1.24 -14.88
N PRO A 291 -0.18 -1.32 -16.04
CA PRO A 291 0.11 -0.12 -16.81
C PRO A 291 -1.14 0.59 -17.34
N THR A 292 -2.14 -0.16 -17.83
CA THR A 292 -3.40 0.40 -18.33
C THR A 292 -4.23 0.96 -17.19
N ILE A 293 -4.44 0.18 -16.13
CA ILE A 293 -5.27 0.58 -15.00
C ILE A 293 -4.65 1.75 -14.25
N ALA A 294 -3.32 1.77 -14.03
CA ALA A 294 -2.65 2.91 -13.41
C ALA A 294 -2.92 4.19 -14.20
N ASN A 295 -2.82 4.15 -15.53
CA ASN A 295 -3.16 5.28 -16.38
C ASN A 295 -4.64 5.72 -16.22
N ASP A 296 -5.56 4.78 -16.23
CA ASP A 296 -6.99 5.05 -16.21
C ASP A 296 -7.48 5.62 -14.87
N VAL A 297 -6.80 5.25 -13.76
CA VAL A 297 -7.14 5.73 -12.42
C VAL A 297 -6.27 6.90 -11.94
N GLY A 298 -5.50 7.54 -12.84
CA GLY A 298 -4.83 8.80 -12.54
C GLY A 298 -3.35 8.70 -12.13
N TYR A 299 -2.74 7.51 -12.15
CA TYR A 299 -1.31 7.34 -11.85
C TYR A 299 -0.44 7.37 -13.11
N ILE A 300 0.86 7.43 -12.91
CA ILE A 300 1.84 7.42 -13.99
C ILE A 300 2.23 5.97 -14.27
N PRO A 301 1.87 5.40 -15.44
CA PRO A 301 2.21 4.02 -15.76
C PRO A 301 3.71 3.86 -15.94
N LEU A 302 4.22 2.70 -15.53
CA LEU A 302 5.59 2.31 -15.85
C LEU A 302 5.71 1.90 -17.34
N PRO A 303 6.87 2.10 -17.98
CA PRO A 303 7.10 1.69 -19.36
C PRO A 303 7.03 0.16 -19.53
N LYS A 304 6.91 -0.30 -20.80
CA LYS A 304 6.71 -1.74 -21.11
C LYS A 304 7.82 -2.66 -20.57
N GLU A 305 9.02 -2.16 -20.43
CA GLU A 305 10.18 -2.86 -19.88
C GLU A 305 9.94 -3.32 -18.44
N SER A 306 9.21 -2.53 -17.63
CA SER A 306 8.89 -2.89 -16.25
C SER A 306 8.03 -4.15 -16.16
N LYS A 307 7.11 -4.33 -17.11
CA LYS A 307 6.28 -5.54 -17.18
C LYS A 307 7.14 -6.79 -17.38
N HIS A 308 8.13 -6.72 -18.28
CA HIS A 308 9.07 -7.81 -18.49
C HIS A 308 9.90 -8.12 -17.23
N LEU A 309 10.43 -7.09 -16.57
CA LEU A 309 11.17 -7.24 -15.31
C LEU A 309 10.32 -7.88 -14.22
N ASN A 310 9.08 -7.44 -14.05
CA ASN A 310 8.15 -7.99 -13.07
C ASN A 310 7.88 -9.48 -13.33
N TYR A 311 7.76 -9.91 -14.59
CA TYR A 311 7.63 -11.34 -14.93
C TYR A 311 8.92 -12.10 -14.64
N VAL A 312 10.09 -11.54 -14.92
CA VAL A 312 11.38 -12.15 -14.57
C VAL A 312 11.48 -12.36 -13.07
N HIS A 313 11.14 -11.35 -12.27
CA HIS A 313 11.15 -11.44 -10.79
C HIS A 313 10.16 -12.50 -10.30
N LEU A 314 8.94 -12.52 -10.83
CA LEU A 314 7.91 -13.47 -10.44
C LEU A 314 8.31 -14.91 -10.74
N TYR A 315 8.75 -15.20 -11.97
CA TYR A 315 9.03 -16.58 -12.42
C TYR A 315 10.38 -17.11 -11.95
N GLN A 316 11.37 -16.23 -11.78
CA GLN A 316 12.67 -16.63 -11.20
C GLN A 316 12.64 -16.65 -9.67
N GLY A 317 11.52 -16.18 -9.05
CA GLY A 317 11.38 -16.14 -7.60
C GLY A 317 12.39 -15.21 -6.94
N LYS A 318 12.62 -14.02 -7.52
CA LYS A 318 13.52 -13.00 -6.97
C LYS A 318 12.96 -12.44 -5.67
N VAL A 319 13.45 -12.96 -4.56
CA VAL A 319 12.99 -12.55 -3.22
C VAL A 319 13.87 -11.45 -2.64
N GLY A 320 13.24 -10.41 -2.09
CA GLY A 320 13.90 -9.28 -1.46
C GLY A 320 13.49 -7.94 -2.05
N THR A 321 14.35 -6.96 -1.91
CA THR A 321 14.15 -5.57 -2.38
C THR A 321 15.46 -5.00 -2.92
N VAL A 322 15.35 -4.15 -3.95
CA VAL A 322 16.51 -3.40 -4.51
C VAL A 322 16.89 -2.17 -3.67
N PHE A 323 16.13 -1.89 -2.60
CA PHE A 323 16.27 -0.66 -1.80
C PHE A 323 16.97 -0.84 -0.46
N GLU A 324 17.40 -2.06 -0.13
CA GLU A 324 18.14 -2.36 1.12
C GLU A 324 17.45 -1.86 2.40
N GLY A 325 16.10 -1.83 2.40
CA GLY A 325 15.32 -1.40 3.57
C GLY A 325 15.28 0.11 3.81
N LYS A 326 15.51 0.92 2.78
CA LYS A 326 15.49 2.39 2.83
C LYS A 326 14.56 2.98 1.80
N ALA A 327 13.87 4.07 2.14
CA ALA A 327 13.23 4.92 1.15
C ALA A 327 14.31 5.66 0.35
N GLU A 328 14.09 5.84 -0.94
CA GLU A 328 15.01 6.55 -1.82
C GLU A 328 14.30 7.77 -2.43
N MET A 329 14.83 8.96 -2.12
CA MET A 329 14.26 10.21 -2.60
C MET A 329 14.75 10.53 -4.02
N ASN A 330 13.95 11.28 -4.77
CA ASN A 330 14.25 11.72 -6.14
C ASN A 330 14.47 10.58 -7.14
N LEU A 331 14.00 9.38 -6.83
CA LEU A 331 14.12 8.24 -7.72
C LEU A 331 13.34 8.50 -9.01
N THR A 332 13.98 8.33 -10.14
CA THR A 332 13.36 8.42 -11.47
C THR A 332 12.87 7.05 -11.94
N ILE A 333 11.94 7.03 -12.89
CA ILE A 333 11.48 5.77 -13.51
C ILE A 333 12.65 4.99 -14.10
N GLY A 334 13.58 5.68 -14.78
CA GLY A 334 14.77 5.04 -15.38
C GLY A 334 15.73 4.46 -14.35
N GLU A 335 15.90 5.10 -13.19
CA GLU A 335 16.71 4.57 -12.08
C GLU A 335 16.06 3.37 -11.42
N LEU A 336 14.75 3.42 -11.19
CA LEU A 336 13.98 2.26 -10.71
C LEU A 336 14.22 1.05 -11.61
N LEU A 337 13.99 1.19 -12.91
CA LEU A 337 14.16 0.07 -13.86
C LEU A 337 15.60 -0.45 -13.93
N ARG A 338 16.60 0.42 -13.77
CA ARG A 338 18.01 -0.02 -13.70
C ARG A 338 18.32 -0.81 -12.43
N LYS A 339 17.71 -0.45 -11.29
CA LYS A 339 17.84 -1.20 -10.04
C LYS A 339 17.19 -2.57 -10.17
N GLU A 340 15.93 -2.61 -10.60
CA GLU A 340 15.18 -3.86 -10.81
C GLU A 340 15.86 -4.79 -11.83
N GLY A 341 16.43 -4.24 -12.90
CA GLY A 341 17.13 -5.01 -13.91
C GLY A 341 18.48 -5.60 -13.48
N LYS A 342 19.05 -5.12 -12.34
CA LYS A 342 20.29 -5.66 -11.76
C LYS A 342 20.03 -6.65 -10.62
N PHE A 343 18.82 -6.71 -10.12
CA PHE A 343 18.40 -7.61 -9.04
C PHE A 343 18.14 -9.01 -9.58
#